data_7c51846398bfff841cbf4f4755b2cd4b
#
_entry.id   7c51846398bfff841cbf4f4755b2cd4b
#
_cell.length_a   1.000
_cell.length_b   1.000
_cell.length_c   1.000
_cell.angle_alpha   90.00
_cell.angle_beta   90.00
_cell.angle_gamma   90.00
#
_symmetry.space_group_name_H-M   'P 1'
#
loop_
_entity.id
_entity.type
_entity.pdbx_description
1 polymer ?
#
loop_
_entity_poly.entity_id
_entity_poly.type
_entity_poly.pdbx_seq_one_letter_code
_entity_poly.pdbx_strand_id
1 'polypeptide(L)' 'MSACEQALEILDVYVEMVLEDAPGLAARRFPGVAVHLAACGPCDEDFQGLLAAAGATP' A
#
# COMPACT_ATOMS: atom_id res chain seq x y z
N MET A 1 -12.01 -11.63 9.34
CA MET A 1 -11.20 -10.41 9.10
C MET A 1 -11.57 -9.83 7.74
N SER A 2 -11.75 -8.54 7.66
CA SER A 2 -12.15 -7.90 6.41
C SER A 2 -10.95 -7.70 5.49
N ALA A 3 -11.23 -7.46 4.21
CA ALA A 3 -10.18 -7.16 3.24
C ALA A 3 -9.42 -5.89 3.63
N CYS A 4 -10.12 -4.90 4.17
CA CYS A 4 -9.49 -3.66 4.64
C CYS A 4 -8.51 -3.93 5.77
N GLU A 5 -8.87 -4.76 6.73
CA GLU A 5 -7.98 -5.08 7.83
C GLU A 5 -6.74 -5.81 7.35
N GLN A 6 -6.90 -6.76 6.44
CA GLN A 6 -5.78 -7.48 5.85
C GLN A 6 -4.86 -6.54 5.09
N ALA A 7 -5.42 -5.62 4.32
CA ALA A 7 -4.63 -4.64 3.58
C ALA A 7 -3.85 -3.75 4.53
N LEU A 8 -4.48 -3.28 5.61
CA LEU A 8 -3.82 -2.42 6.58
C LEU A 8 -2.68 -3.12 7.31
N GLU A 9 -2.83 -4.43 7.59
CA GLU A 9 -1.76 -5.19 8.24
C GLU A 9 -0.53 -5.32 7.35
N ILE A 10 -0.72 -5.42 6.04
CA ILE A 10 0.36 -5.58 5.08
C ILE A 10 0.89 -4.22 4.60
N LEU A 11 0.14 -3.17 4.84
CA LEU A 11 0.41 -1.87 4.24
C LEU A 11 1.81 -1.34 4.55
N ASP A 12 2.31 -1.54 5.75
CA ASP A 12 3.66 -1.11 6.13
C ASP A 12 4.71 -1.75 5.22
N VAL A 13 4.59 -3.05 5.01
CA VAL A 13 5.51 -3.79 4.14
C VAL A 13 5.33 -3.36 2.70
N TYR A 14 4.08 -3.17 2.28
CA TYR A 14 3.77 -2.73 0.92
C TYR A 14 4.42 -1.37 0.63
N VAL A 15 4.29 -0.43 1.57
CA VAL A 15 4.91 0.90 1.43
C VAL A 15 6.42 0.79 1.32
N GLU A 16 7.04 -0.03 2.17
CA GLU A 16 8.49 -0.22 2.11
C GLU A 16 8.93 -0.76 0.75
N MET A 17 8.19 -1.70 0.19
CA MET A 17 8.50 -2.25 -1.12
C MET A 17 8.37 -1.20 -2.23
N VAL A 18 7.35 -0.36 -2.15
CA VAL A 18 7.17 0.73 -3.11
C VAL A 18 8.35 1.69 -3.06
N LEU A 19 8.82 2.01 -1.86
CA LEU A 19 9.92 2.95 -1.68
C LEU A 19 11.27 2.37 -2.11
N GLU A 20 11.50 1.10 -1.81
CA GLU A 20 12.80 0.47 -2.07
C GLU A 20 12.95 -0.02 -3.50
N ASP A 21 11.91 -0.65 -4.04
CA ASP A 21 12.02 -1.29 -5.34
C ASP A 21 11.26 -0.54 -6.41
N ALA A 22 9.98 -0.83 -6.52
CA ALA A 22 9.12 -0.19 -7.50
C ALA A 22 7.69 -0.53 -7.17
N PRO A 23 6.73 0.37 -7.48
CA PRO A 23 5.32 0.08 -7.25
C PRO A 23 4.85 -1.20 -7.94
N GLY A 24 5.39 -1.50 -9.11
CA GLY A 24 5.03 -2.71 -9.84
C GLY A 24 5.40 -3.98 -9.10
N LEU A 25 6.55 -4.00 -8.42
CA LEU A 25 6.98 -5.16 -7.66
C LEU A 25 6.07 -5.39 -6.46
N ALA A 26 5.71 -4.32 -5.75
CA ALA A 26 4.81 -4.41 -4.61
C ALA A 26 3.45 -4.97 -5.02
N ALA A 27 2.90 -4.50 -6.14
CA ALA A 27 1.63 -4.99 -6.65
C ALA A 27 1.70 -6.46 -7.06
N ARG A 28 2.84 -6.91 -7.53
CA ARG A 28 3.03 -8.31 -7.93
C ARG A 28 3.16 -9.23 -6.72
N ARG A 29 3.81 -8.76 -5.66
CA ARG A 29 3.96 -9.54 -4.43
C ARG A 29 2.67 -9.61 -3.63
N PHE A 30 1.91 -8.54 -3.63
CA PHE A 30 0.66 -8.44 -2.87
C PHE A 30 -0.46 -7.97 -3.79
N PRO A 31 -0.88 -8.81 -4.76
CA PRO A 31 -1.89 -8.40 -5.73
C PRO A 31 -3.25 -8.08 -5.08
N GLY A 32 -3.58 -8.76 -3.99
CA GLY A 32 -4.81 -8.47 -3.26
C GLY A 32 -4.82 -7.08 -2.65
N VAL A 33 -3.68 -6.64 -2.13
CA VAL A 33 -3.55 -5.29 -1.58
C VAL A 33 -3.65 -4.26 -2.69
N ALA A 34 -2.98 -4.51 -3.82
CA ALA A 34 -3.01 -3.59 -4.95
C ALA A 34 -4.43 -3.40 -5.48
N VAL A 35 -5.18 -4.49 -5.63
CA VAL A 35 -6.56 -4.45 -6.09
C VAL A 35 -7.43 -3.71 -5.07
N HIS A 36 -7.23 -3.98 -3.79
CA HIS A 36 -8.01 -3.33 -2.74
C HIS A 36 -7.76 -1.83 -2.70
N LEU A 37 -6.52 -1.40 -2.83
CA LEU A 37 -6.19 0.03 -2.84
C LEU A 37 -6.82 0.73 -4.03
N ALA A 38 -6.92 0.06 -5.17
CA ALA A 38 -7.56 0.63 -6.35
C ALA A 38 -9.07 0.76 -6.17
N ALA A 39 -9.68 -0.08 -5.33
CA ALA A 39 -11.13 -0.13 -5.16
C ALA A 39 -11.63 0.62 -3.91
N CYS A 40 -10.75 0.81 -2.92
CA CYS A 40 -11.16 1.39 -1.63
C CYS A 40 -10.46 2.73 -1.41
N GLY A 41 -11.21 3.82 -1.50
CA GLY A 41 -10.67 5.17 -1.31
C GLY A 41 -10.02 5.40 0.04
N PRO A 42 -10.68 5.06 1.16
CA PRO A 42 -10.08 5.25 2.48
C PRO A 42 -8.76 4.51 2.67
N CYS A 43 -8.63 3.29 2.16
CA CYS A 43 -7.38 2.54 2.26
C CYS A 43 -6.29 3.19 1.39
N ASP A 44 -6.66 3.68 0.22
CA ASP A 44 -5.72 4.38 -0.64
C ASP A 44 -5.22 5.66 0.02
N GLU A 45 -6.08 6.39 0.71
CA GLU A 45 -5.70 7.59 1.45
C GLU A 45 -4.71 7.26 2.56
N ASP A 46 -4.93 6.17 3.28
CA ASP A 46 -3.99 5.71 4.29
C ASP A 46 -2.64 5.36 3.68
N PHE A 47 -2.67 4.70 2.53
CA PHE A 47 -1.45 4.34 1.79
C PHE A 47 -0.68 5.61 1.39
N GLN A 48 -1.36 6.60 0.83
CA GLN A 48 -0.74 7.87 0.44
C GLN A 48 -0.16 8.59 1.65
N GLY A 49 -0.86 8.56 2.78
CA GLY A 49 -0.37 9.15 4.02
C GLY A 49 0.90 8.50 4.52
N LEU A 50 0.97 7.17 4.44
CA LEU A 50 2.17 6.44 4.84
C LEU A 50 3.35 6.73 3.92
N LEU A 51 3.10 6.83 2.62
CA LEU A 51 4.14 7.20 1.67
C LEU A 51 4.71 8.58 1.98
N ALA A 52 3.84 9.53 2.24
CA ALA A 52 4.25 10.89 2.57
C ALA A 52 5.05 10.93 3.88
N ALA A 53 4.58 10.20 4.89
CA ALA A 53 5.25 10.13 6.18
C ALA A 53 6.62 9.45 6.07
N ALA A 54 6.77 8.52 5.14
CA ALA A 54 8.04 7.83 4.93
C ALA A 54 9.02 8.64 4.08
N GLY A 55 8.61 9.81 3.60
CA GLY A 55 9.51 10.68 2.84
C GLY A 55 9.53 10.41 1.35
N ALA A 56 8.51 9.74 0.81
CA ALA A 56 8.42 9.49 -0.62
C ALA A 56 8.06 10.73 -1.42
N THR A 57 7.62 11.77 -0.75
CA THR A 57 7.26 13.04 -1.38
C THR A 57 8.51 13.89 -1.56
N PRO A 58 8.70 14.48 -2.73
CA PRO A 58 9.86 15.35 -2.96
C PRO A 58 9.82 16.59 -2.07
#